data_0b6cddc46b9889726379071cbc02a84f
#
_entry.id   0b6cddc46b9889726379071cbc02a84f
#
_cell.length_a   1.000
_cell.length_b   1.000
_cell.length_c   1.000
_cell.angle_alpha   90.00
_cell.angle_beta   90.00
_cell.angle_gamma   90.00
#
_symmetry.space_group_name_H-M   'P 1'
#
loop_
_entity.id
_entity.type
_entity.pdbx_description
1 polymer ?
#
loop_
_entity_poly.entity_id
_entity_poly.type
_entity_poly.pdbx_seq_one_letter_code
_entity_poly.pdbx_strand_id
1 'polypeptide(L)'
;MILFFLISLFSIPVFAGEIDGKGIICNVYGDTVGYFFESDRAFEYKIAGGDKGLEVVKKDVGKYYTNENSIFINEIKINRKDLKYQKFSSFRGNCKAYDNFNSFKGGFDIEKLIENNKI
;
A
#
# COMPACT_ATOMS: atom_id res chain seq x y z
N MET A 1 -21.23 23.82 28.20
CA MET A 1 -21.98 23.29 27.07
C MET A 1 -21.29 23.53 25.74
N ILE A 2 -21.04 24.75 25.44
CA ILE A 2 -20.33 25.11 24.19
C ILE A 2 -18.96 24.45 24.07
N LEU A 3 -18.37 24.16 25.19
CA LEU A 3 -17.05 23.54 25.25
C LEU A 3 -16.93 22.19 24.53
N PHE A 4 -18.03 21.47 24.45
CA PHE A 4 -18.02 20.17 23.79
C PHE A 4 -17.73 20.27 22.31
N PHE A 5 -18.21 21.31 21.67
CA PHE A 5 -17.96 21.52 20.27
C PHE A 5 -16.50 21.82 20.00
N LEU A 6 -15.87 22.53 20.92
CA LEU A 6 -14.47 22.88 20.77
C LEU A 6 -13.59 21.66 20.80
N ILE A 7 -13.91 20.68 21.63
CA ILE A 7 -13.14 19.46 21.73
C ILE A 7 -13.16 18.69 20.42
N SER A 8 -14.31 18.58 19.78
CA SER A 8 -14.42 17.83 18.53
C SER A 8 -13.69 18.53 17.38
N LEU A 9 -13.55 19.83 17.44
CA LEU A 9 -12.86 20.58 16.40
C LEU A 9 -11.36 20.37 16.39
N PHE A 10 -10.79 19.92 17.48
CA PHE A 10 -9.37 19.68 17.57
C PHE A 10 -8.96 18.27 17.19
N SER A 11 -9.91 17.44 16.86
CA SER A 11 -9.60 16.09 16.39
C SER A 11 -9.01 16.17 15.00
N ILE A 12 -7.77 15.72 14.86
CA ILE A 12 -7.16 15.54 13.55
C ILE A 12 -7.78 14.29 12.96
N PRO A 13 -8.43 14.40 11.78
CA PRO A 13 -9.07 13.21 11.21
C PRO A 13 -8.00 12.22 10.76
N VAL A 14 -7.94 11.10 11.46
CA VAL A 14 -7.22 9.92 11.05
C VAL A 14 -8.27 8.89 10.71
N PHE A 15 -8.32 8.46 9.45
CA PHE A 15 -9.37 7.58 8.98
C PHE A 15 -8.83 6.16 8.90
N ALA A 16 -9.40 5.28 9.73
CA ALA A 16 -9.15 3.85 9.63
C ALA A 16 -10.14 3.27 8.62
N GLY A 17 -9.68 2.39 7.75
CA GLY A 17 -10.54 1.72 6.77
C GLY A 17 -10.99 2.58 5.61
N GLU A 18 -10.51 3.80 5.50
CA GLU A 18 -10.95 4.74 4.47
C GLU A 18 -10.71 4.23 3.05
N ILE A 19 -9.62 3.52 2.83
CA ILE A 19 -9.26 3.02 1.51
C ILE A 19 -9.40 1.50 1.39
N ASP A 20 -10.23 0.90 2.22
CA ASP A 20 -10.54 -0.53 2.09
C ASP A 20 -11.08 -0.82 0.70
N GLY A 21 -10.64 -1.94 0.12
CA GLY A 21 -10.98 -2.33 -1.24
C GLY A 21 -10.08 -1.78 -2.32
N LYS A 22 -9.13 -0.92 -1.94
CA LYS A 22 -8.16 -0.34 -2.87
C LYS A 22 -6.78 -0.93 -2.64
N GLY A 23 -5.89 -0.76 -3.61
CA GLY A 23 -4.53 -1.25 -3.49
C GLY A 23 -3.53 -0.32 -4.14
N ILE A 24 -2.28 -0.51 -3.79
CA ILE A 24 -1.15 0.19 -4.40
C ILE A 24 -0.05 -0.82 -4.69
N ILE A 25 0.65 -0.61 -5.77
CA ILE A 25 1.84 -1.39 -6.09
C ILE A 25 3.00 -0.42 -6.22
N CYS A 26 4.06 -0.68 -5.47
CA CYS A 26 5.21 0.21 -5.38
C CYS A 26 6.45 -0.45 -5.94
N ASN A 27 7.26 0.35 -6.61
CA ASN A 27 8.59 -0.04 -7.05
C ASN A 27 9.60 0.67 -6.14
N VAL A 28 10.38 -0.12 -5.40
CA VAL A 28 11.35 0.40 -4.43
C VAL A 28 12.69 -0.23 -4.77
N TYR A 29 13.57 0.55 -5.41
CA TYR A 29 14.88 0.08 -5.85
C TYR A 29 14.83 -1.18 -6.72
N GLY A 30 13.86 -1.24 -7.61
CA GLY A 30 13.71 -2.39 -8.50
C GLY A 30 12.85 -3.51 -7.97
N ASP A 31 12.54 -3.51 -6.68
CA ASP A 31 11.65 -4.50 -6.10
C ASP A 31 10.20 -4.04 -6.19
N THR A 32 9.32 -4.97 -6.53
CA THR A 32 7.89 -4.71 -6.61
C THR A 32 7.21 -5.21 -5.34
N VAL A 33 6.49 -4.32 -4.67
CA VAL A 33 5.72 -4.67 -3.50
C VAL A 33 4.35 -4.02 -3.59
N GLY A 34 3.32 -4.78 -3.28
CA GLY A 34 1.96 -4.24 -3.29
C GLY A 34 1.35 -4.30 -1.90
N TYR A 35 0.40 -3.41 -1.68
CA TYR A 35 -0.40 -3.39 -0.46
C TYR A 35 -1.86 -3.28 -0.85
N PHE A 36 -2.65 -4.25 -0.41
CA PHE A 36 -4.09 -4.21 -0.59
C PHE A 36 -4.75 -3.95 0.76
N PHE A 37 -5.72 -3.06 0.78
CA PHE A 37 -6.35 -2.60 2.01
C PHE A 37 -7.71 -3.24 2.17
N GLU A 38 -7.90 -3.91 3.29
CA GLU A 38 -9.10 -4.68 3.56
C GLU A 38 -9.33 -4.78 5.06
N SER A 39 -10.54 -4.52 5.51
CA SER A 39 -10.91 -4.62 6.93
C SER A 39 -9.97 -3.87 7.85
N ASP A 40 -9.62 -2.64 7.47
CA ASP A 40 -8.76 -1.78 8.27
C ASP A 40 -7.30 -2.20 8.31
N ARG A 41 -6.93 -3.20 7.52
CA ARG A 41 -5.59 -3.78 7.54
C ARG A 41 -4.95 -3.67 6.17
N ALA A 42 -3.63 -3.66 6.16
CA ALA A 42 -2.86 -3.72 4.93
C ALA A 42 -2.30 -5.14 4.77
N PHE A 43 -2.44 -5.67 3.57
CA PHE A 43 -1.86 -6.97 3.22
C PHE A 43 -0.76 -6.73 2.19
N GLU A 44 0.42 -7.17 2.52
CA GLU A 44 1.58 -7.01 1.65
C GLU A 44 1.68 -8.17 0.67
N TYR A 45 1.84 -7.84 -0.59
CA TYR A 45 2.02 -8.81 -1.67
C TYR A 45 3.39 -8.62 -2.28
N LYS A 46 4.18 -9.68 -2.28
CA LYS A 46 5.51 -9.69 -2.89
C LYS A 46 5.64 -10.86 -3.84
N ILE A 47 6.47 -10.68 -4.86
CA ILE A 47 6.84 -11.76 -5.76
C ILE A 47 8.06 -12.44 -5.17
N ALA A 48 7.96 -13.73 -4.93
CA ALA A 48 9.05 -14.51 -4.36
C ALA A 48 9.32 -15.74 -5.19
N GLY A 49 10.57 -16.16 -5.23
CA GLY A 49 10.97 -17.40 -5.88
C GLY A 49 10.63 -18.59 -5.01
N GLY A 50 10.03 -19.61 -5.61
CA GLY A 50 9.71 -20.87 -4.94
C GLY A 50 10.18 -22.04 -5.78
N ASP A 51 9.92 -23.25 -5.29
CA ASP A 51 10.34 -24.48 -5.99
C ASP A 51 9.75 -24.60 -7.39
N LYS A 52 8.61 -23.99 -7.61
CA LYS A 52 7.90 -24.03 -8.88
C LYS A 52 8.03 -22.75 -9.70
N GLY A 53 8.97 -21.87 -9.33
CA GLY A 53 9.18 -20.60 -9.99
C GLY A 53 8.71 -19.41 -9.14
N LEU A 54 8.34 -18.32 -9.79
CA LEU A 54 7.89 -17.12 -9.10
C LEU A 54 6.44 -17.25 -8.64
N GLU A 55 6.17 -16.76 -7.44
CA GLU A 55 4.81 -16.75 -6.90
C GLU A 55 4.59 -15.48 -6.09
N VAL A 56 3.33 -15.10 -5.93
CA VAL A 56 2.94 -13.96 -5.12
C VAL A 56 2.67 -14.43 -3.70
N VAL A 57 3.35 -13.83 -2.74
CA VAL A 57 3.22 -14.16 -1.32
C VAL A 57 2.50 -13.03 -0.62
N LYS A 58 1.44 -13.38 0.11
CA LYS A 58 0.60 -12.44 0.87
C LYS A 58 0.95 -12.49 2.35
N LYS A 59 1.07 -11.32 2.98
CA LYS A 59 1.34 -11.21 4.41
C LYS A 59 0.51 -10.10 5.03
N ASP A 60 -0.16 -10.38 6.15
CA ASP A 60 -0.86 -9.36 6.92
C ASP A 60 0.19 -8.54 7.68
N VAL A 61 0.30 -7.25 7.37
CA VAL A 61 1.28 -6.37 8.00
C VAL A 61 0.65 -5.45 9.05
N GLY A 62 -0.62 -5.67 9.35
CA GLY A 62 -1.30 -4.95 10.41
C GLY A 62 -2.20 -3.84 9.93
N LYS A 63 -2.67 -3.05 10.86
CA LYS A 63 -3.56 -1.93 10.54
C LYS A 63 -2.83 -0.84 9.77
N TYR A 64 -3.55 -0.20 8.89
CA TYR A 64 -3.07 1.00 8.21
C TYR A 64 -3.84 2.22 8.71
N TYR A 65 -3.29 3.39 8.48
CA TYR A 65 -3.91 4.65 8.84
C TYR A 65 -3.77 5.60 7.67
N THR A 66 -4.76 6.49 7.53
CA THR A 66 -4.70 7.51 6.50
C THR A 66 -5.00 8.88 7.10
N ASN A 67 -4.47 9.90 6.47
CA ASN A 67 -4.95 11.25 6.67
C ASN A 67 -5.14 11.88 5.28
N GLU A 68 -5.37 13.16 5.23
CA GLU A 68 -5.62 13.85 3.97
C GLU A 68 -4.50 13.69 2.96
N ASN A 69 -3.27 13.61 3.42
CA ASN A 69 -2.09 13.63 2.56
C ASN A 69 -1.34 12.32 2.45
N SER A 70 -1.56 11.40 3.36
CA SER A 70 -0.68 10.24 3.49
C SER A 70 -1.40 8.96 3.85
N ILE A 71 -0.77 7.84 3.49
CA ILE A 71 -1.14 6.50 3.93
C ILE A 71 0.03 5.99 4.77
N PHE A 72 -0.27 5.43 5.94
CA PHE A 72 0.72 4.92 6.86
C PHE A 72 0.56 3.42 7.05
N ILE A 73 1.61 2.68 6.79
CA ILE A 73 1.66 1.22 6.98
C ILE A 73 2.96 0.94 7.74
N ASN A 74 2.88 0.73 9.06
CA ASN A 74 4.05 0.60 9.92
C ASN A 74 5.02 1.78 9.70
N GLU A 75 6.24 1.52 9.29
CA GLU A 75 7.26 2.53 9.03
C GLU A 75 7.17 3.14 7.63
N ILE A 76 6.18 2.73 6.85
CA ILE A 76 6.00 3.18 5.47
C ILE A 76 5.03 4.35 5.44
N LYS A 77 5.40 5.37 4.70
CA LYS A 77 4.55 6.52 4.43
C LYS A 77 4.43 6.68 2.93
N ILE A 78 3.20 6.78 2.44
CA ILE A 78 2.94 6.98 1.02
C ILE A 78 2.18 8.27 0.86
N ASN A 79 2.67 9.17 0.02
CA ASN A 79 2.02 10.43 -0.28
C ASN A 79 0.83 10.15 -1.21
N ARG A 80 -0.36 10.63 -0.84
CA ARG A 80 -1.59 10.33 -1.59
C ARG A 80 -1.70 11.11 -2.90
N LYS A 81 -0.95 12.18 -3.05
CA LYS A 81 -1.00 13.01 -4.25
C LYS A 81 -0.09 12.52 -5.36
N ASP A 82 1.17 12.25 -5.01
CA ASP A 82 2.16 11.84 -6.01
C ASP A 82 2.53 10.36 -5.92
N LEU A 83 1.97 9.64 -4.94
CA LEU A 83 2.20 8.22 -4.70
C LEU A 83 3.67 7.87 -4.50
N LYS A 84 4.38 8.76 -3.84
CA LYS A 84 5.76 8.49 -3.45
C LYS A 84 5.81 7.66 -2.18
N TYR A 85 6.62 6.62 -2.22
CA TYR A 85 6.85 5.70 -1.12
C TYR A 85 8.07 6.14 -0.33
N GLN A 86 7.98 6.07 0.99
CA GLN A 86 9.13 6.33 1.87
C GLN A 86 9.07 5.37 3.05
N LYS A 87 10.16 4.67 3.30
CA LYS A 87 10.30 3.82 4.48
C LYS A 87 11.53 4.27 5.25
N PHE A 88 11.35 4.61 6.52
CA PHE A 88 12.36 5.30 7.30
C PHE A 88 12.76 6.58 6.55
N SER A 89 14.01 6.94 6.54
CA SER A 89 14.50 8.07 5.75
C SER A 89 15.31 7.64 4.54
N SER A 90 15.52 6.33 4.36
CA SER A 90 16.47 5.79 3.40
C SER A 90 15.82 5.18 2.17
N PHE A 91 14.67 4.52 2.33
CA PHE A 91 14.05 3.79 1.24
C PHE A 91 12.98 4.64 0.58
N ARG A 92 13.12 4.82 -0.73
CA ARG A 92 12.18 5.61 -1.52
C ARG A 92 11.75 4.84 -2.76
N GLY A 93 10.53 5.11 -3.19
CA GLY A 93 10.00 4.45 -4.36
C GLY A 93 8.80 5.19 -4.92
N ASN A 94 8.23 4.62 -5.97
CA ASN A 94 7.05 5.14 -6.63
C ASN A 94 5.98 4.08 -6.64
N CYS A 95 4.73 4.52 -6.45
CA CYS A 95 3.60 3.60 -6.41
C CYS A 95 2.58 3.94 -7.49
N LYS A 96 1.71 2.98 -7.77
CA LYS A 96 0.56 3.13 -8.63
C LYS A 96 -0.67 2.65 -7.87
N ALA A 97 -1.76 3.39 -7.96
CA ALA A 97 -2.98 3.08 -7.24
C ALA A 97 -3.93 2.22 -8.08
N TYR A 98 -4.70 1.38 -7.40
CA TYR A 98 -5.68 0.49 -8.00
C TYR A 98 -6.98 0.60 -7.22
N ASP A 99 -8.10 0.68 -7.94
CA ASP A 99 -9.41 0.92 -7.32
C ASP A 99 -10.09 -0.32 -6.77
N ASN A 100 -9.63 -1.50 -7.18
CA ASN A 100 -10.23 -2.76 -6.73
C ASN A 100 -9.20 -3.89 -6.77
N PHE A 101 -9.59 -5.02 -6.21
CA PHE A 101 -8.69 -6.16 -6.09
C PHE A 101 -8.30 -6.76 -7.45
N ASN A 102 -9.25 -6.82 -8.37
CA ASN A 102 -8.95 -7.40 -9.69
C ASN A 102 -7.90 -6.60 -10.45
N SER A 103 -8.02 -5.28 -10.42
CA SER A 103 -7.02 -4.41 -11.05
C SER A 103 -5.67 -4.50 -10.34
N PHE A 104 -5.70 -4.56 -9.01
CA PHE A 104 -4.51 -4.71 -8.21
C PHE A 104 -3.80 -6.03 -8.52
N LYS A 105 -4.56 -7.11 -8.54
CA LYS A 105 -4.02 -8.44 -8.87
C LYS A 105 -3.39 -8.46 -10.26
N GLY A 106 -4.02 -7.79 -11.20
CA GLY A 106 -3.50 -7.68 -12.57
C GLY A 106 -2.15 -6.98 -12.65
N GLY A 107 -1.85 -6.10 -11.69
CA GLY A 107 -0.56 -5.43 -11.60
C GLY A 107 0.58 -6.37 -11.21
N PHE A 108 0.26 -7.55 -10.69
CA PHE A 108 1.23 -8.59 -10.37
C PHE A 108 1.20 -9.74 -11.38
N ASP A 109 1.06 -9.42 -12.64
CA ASP A 109 1.07 -10.44 -13.69
C ASP A 109 2.47 -11.04 -13.78
N ILE A 110 2.64 -12.19 -13.13
CA ILE A 110 3.94 -12.87 -13.05
C ILE A 110 4.43 -13.28 -14.43
N GLU A 111 3.54 -13.76 -15.28
CA GLU A 111 3.91 -14.19 -16.63
C GLU A 111 4.48 -13.02 -17.43
N LYS A 112 3.86 -11.86 -17.32
CA LYS A 112 4.31 -10.66 -18.00
C LYS A 112 5.64 -10.18 -17.44
N LEU A 113 5.82 -10.29 -16.13
CA LEU A 113 7.08 -9.90 -15.48
C LEU A 113 8.21 -10.84 -15.89
N ILE A 114 7.94 -12.14 -15.98
CA ILE A 114 8.91 -13.11 -16.45
C ILE A 114 9.28 -12.82 -17.91
N GLU A 115 8.31 -12.51 -18.71
CA GLU A 115 8.51 -12.19 -20.12
C GLU A 115 9.40 -10.97 -20.30
N ASN A 116 9.19 -9.94 -19.49
CA ASN A 116 10.01 -8.74 -19.53
C ASN A 116 11.44 -8.96 -19.07
N ASN A 117 11.68 -9.98 -18.25
CA ASN A 117 13.00 -10.32 -17.76
C ASN A 117 13.70 -11.39 -18.58
N LYS A 118 13.11 -11.77 -19.66
CA LYS A 118 13.68 -12.76 -20.55
C LYS A 118 14.91 -12.20 -21.27
N ILE A 119 15.97 -12.85 -21.13
CA ILE A 119 17.22 -12.45 -21.79
C ILE A 119 17.61 -13.46 -22.84
#